data_916323675670dd00efd60db85df70768
#
_entry.id   916323675670dd00efd60db85df70768
#
_cell.length_a   1.000
_cell.length_b   1.000
_cell.length_c   1.000
_cell.angle_alpha   90.00
_cell.angle_beta   90.00
_cell.angle_gamma   90.00
#
_symmetry.space_group_name_H-M   'P 1'
#
loop_
_entity.id
_entity.type
_entity.pdbx_description
1 polymer ?
#
loop_
_entity_poly.entity_id
_entity_poly.type
_entity_poly.pdbx_seq_one_letter_code
_entity_poly.pdbx_strand_id
1 'polypeptide(L)'
;MRTPSLTTTAPARFLLLGDSHAGPIGQAARAAGLPFLGGPIGAGREFTDRFFTVRDTPTAANDIVFHSAEAEDHYRRFLKELEVGGLAEVGIPLVATFGFCAHFVALRENWDLYRDSSGAVPPAFLASPLFGAVVRAAVRDALAFYRYGVGLGLRVLAVMPPQRVPGQSDHAVFMAAQEHIRLAVEDLGVEVVDLRPRTTGPDGLQRPALCEADDEIHGNLAFGRIVLAELLDRGL
;
A
#
# COMPACT_ATOMS: atom_id res chain seq x y z
N MET A 1 28.79 -35.49 -21.81
CA MET A 1 27.72 -34.53 -21.96
C MET A 1 27.02 -34.33 -20.61
N ARG A 2 27.22 -33.20 -19.93
CA ARG A 2 26.52 -32.87 -18.69
C ARG A 2 25.25 -32.10 -19.10
N THR A 3 24.11 -32.69 -18.84
CA THR A 3 22.80 -32.00 -18.95
C THR A 3 22.81 -30.82 -18.01
N PRO A 4 22.44 -29.60 -18.47
CA PRO A 4 22.28 -28.48 -17.57
C PRO A 4 21.12 -28.79 -16.62
N SER A 5 21.38 -28.74 -15.32
CA SER A 5 20.38 -28.81 -14.28
C SER A 5 19.50 -27.56 -14.42
N LEU A 6 18.25 -27.71 -14.80
CA LEU A 6 17.23 -26.69 -14.72
C LEU A 6 17.06 -26.36 -13.24
N THR A 7 17.64 -25.27 -12.77
CA THR A 7 17.31 -24.69 -11.47
C THR A 7 15.85 -24.24 -11.55
N THR A 8 14.96 -25.10 -11.09
CA THR A 8 13.55 -24.75 -10.90
C THR A 8 13.52 -23.70 -9.80
N THR A 9 13.37 -22.45 -10.17
CA THR A 9 13.13 -21.36 -9.21
C THR A 9 11.84 -21.69 -8.48
N ALA A 10 11.86 -21.65 -7.14
CA ALA A 10 10.65 -21.89 -6.34
C ALA A 10 9.55 -20.88 -6.77
N PRO A 11 8.27 -21.31 -6.85
CA PRO A 11 7.19 -20.44 -7.28
C PRO A 11 7.05 -19.23 -6.33
N ALA A 12 6.69 -18.08 -6.89
CA ALA A 12 6.46 -16.87 -6.09
C ALA A 12 5.34 -17.11 -5.07
N ARG A 13 5.52 -16.67 -3.84
CA ARG A 13 4.56 -16.83 -2.75
C ARG A 13 3.52 -15.73 -2.73
N PHE A 14 3.83 -14.54 -3.24
CA PHE A 14 2.92 -13.42 -3.37
C PHE A 14 3.34 -12.49 -4.52
N LEU A 15 2.37 -11.70 -4.99
CA LEU A 15 2.60 -10.57 -5.88
C LEU A 15 2.60 -9.29 -5.01
N LEU A 16 3.67 -8.50 -5.07
CA LEU A 16 3.80 -7.21 -4.38
C LEU A 16 3.55 -6.07 -5.37
N LEU A 17 2.49 -5.30 -5.17
CA LEU A 17 2.21 -4.10 -5.95
C LEU A 17 2.05 -2.89 -5.03
N GLY A 18 2.73 -1.81 -5.32
CA GLY A 18 2.58 -0.64 -4.46
C GLY A 18 3.35 0.58 -4.92
N ASP A 19 3.26 1.61 -4.10
CA ASP A 19 4.09 2.79 -4.16
C ASP A 19 5.48 2.52 -3.55
N SER A 20 6.22 3.58 -3.27
CA SER A 20 7.57 3.49 -2.68
C SER A 20 7.64 2.71 -1.36
N HIS A 21 6.53 2.62 -0.60
CA HIS A 21 6.46 1.83 0.64
C HIS A 21 6.57 0.31 0.42
N ALA A 22 6.34 -0.17 -0.79
CA ALA A 22 6.62 -1.57 -1.16
C ALA A 22 8.13 -1.90 -1.19
N GLY A 23 8.99 -0.89 -1.31
CA GLY A 23 10.44 -1.04 -1.40
C GLY A 23 11.06 -1.83 -0.25
N PRO A 24 10.90 -1.41 1.00
CA PRO A 24 11.43 -2.13 2.18
C PRO A 24 10.93 -3.57 2.29
N ILE A 25 9.68 -3.85 1.88
CA ILE A 25 9.10 -5.20 1.89
C ILE A 25 9.82 -6.09 0.89
N GLY A 26 9.96 -5.61 -0.35
CA GLY A 26 10.68 -6.34 -1.39
C GLY A 26 12.16 -6.54 -1.07
N GLN A 27 12.83 -5.55 -0.44
CA GLN A 27 14.20 -5.68 0.03
C GLN A 27 14.33 -6.76 1.11
N ALA A 28 13.40 -6.79 2.08
CA ALA A 28 13.37 -7.79 3.13
C ALA A 28 13.15 -9.21 2.58
N ALA A 29 12.21 -9.37 1.64
CA ALA A 29 11.93 -10.65 0.99
C ALA A 29 13.16 -11.17 0.22
N ARG A 30 13.82 -10.30 -0.56
CA ARG A 30 15.08 -10.65 -1.25
C ARG A 30 16.18 -11.06 -0.27
N ALA A 31 16.37 -10.29 0.81
CA ALA A 31 17.38 -10.58 1.82
C ALA A 31 17.12 -11.89 2.56
N ALA A 32 15.86 -12.31 2.67
CA ALA A 32 15.46 -13.59 3.26
C ALA A 32 15.47 -14.76 2.24
N GLY A 33 15.77 -14.52 0.97
CA GLY A 33 15.69 -15.54 -0.08
C GLY A 33 14.26 -16.02 -0.35
N LEU A 34 13.23 -15.23 0.03
CA LEU A 34 11.84 -15.58 -0.17
C LEU A 34 11.42 -15.27 -1.62
N PRO A 35 10.92 -16.26 -2.37
CA PRO A 35 10.47 -16.02 -3.75
C PRO A 35 9.19 -15.19 -3.76
N PHE A 36 9.22 -14.06 -4.45
CA PHE A 36 8.07 -13.18 -4.69
C PHE A 36 8.25 -12.46 -6.03
N LEU A 37 7.17 -11.90 -6.56
CA LEU A 37 7.23 -11.00 -7.72
C LEU A 37 6.70 -9.62 -7.35
N GLY A 38 7.16 -8.62 -8.07
CA GLY A 38 6.69 -7.26 -7.87
C GLY A 38 7.64 -6.35 -7.10
N GLY A 39 7.06 -5.27 -6.59
CA GLY A 39 7.73 -4.20 -5.88
C GLY A 39 7.04 -2.85 -6.07
N PRO A 40 7.75 -1.73 -5.82
CA PRO A 40 7.24 -0.42 -6.18
C PRO A 40 7.05 -0.31 -7.69
N ILE A 41 5.90 0.24 -8.10
CA ILE A 41 5.58 0.50 -9.52
C ILE A 41 5.43 2.00 -9.81
N GLY A 42 5.63 2.87 -8.81
CA GLY A 42 5.61 4.32 -8.93
C GLY A 42 5.73 4.99 -7.57
N ALA A 43 5.70 6.33 -7.56
CA ALA A 43 5.71 7.13 -6.34
C ALA A 43 4.30 7.30 -5.78
N GLY A 44 4.17 7.45 -4.45
CA GLY A 44 2.85 7.55 -3.77
C GLY A 44 1.90 8.58 -4.37
N ARG A 45 2.41 9.73 -4.85
CA ARG A 45 1.62 10.78 -5.52
C ARG A 45 0.90 10.32 -6.79
N GLU A 46 1.43 9.32 -7.49
CA GLU A 46 0.86 8.79 -8.72
C GLU A 46 -0.38 7.93 -8.46
N PHE A 47 -0.60 7.54 -7.20
CA PHE A 47 -1.71 6.71 -6.76
C PHE A 47 -2.75 7.47 -5.90
N THR A 48 -2.72 8.80 -5.91
CA THR A 48 -3.69 9.66 -5.18
C THR A 48 -4.90 10.07 -6.03
N ASP A 49 -4.83 9.94 -7.33
CA ASP A 49 -5.92 10.19 -8.28
C ASP A 49 -6.10 8.95 -9.18
N ARG A 50 -6.88 9.06 -10.25
CA ARG A 50 -7.10 7.96 -11.19
C ARG A 50 -5.80 7.36 -11.67
N PHE A 51 -5.43 6.20 -11.14
CA PHE A 51 -4.17 5.57 -11.49
C PHE A 51 -4.35 4.28 -12.31
N PHE A 52 -5.56 3.76 -12.43
CA PHE A 52 -5.86 2.60 -13.24
C PHE A 52 -7.26 2.67 -13.85
N THR A 53 -7.49 1.84 -14.87
CA THR A 53 -8.81 1.50 -15.41
C THR A 53 -8.95 -0.01 -15.49
N VAL A 54 -10.17 -0.50 -15.29
CA VAL A 54 -10.49 -1.91 -15.53
C VAL A 54 -10.58 -2.14 -17.03
N ARG A 55 -9.90 -3.17 -17.53
CA ARG A 55 -10.00 -3.63 -18.90
C ARG A 55 -10.95 -4.82 -18.92
N ASP A 56 -12.10 -4.61 -19.50
CA ASP A 56 -13.08 -5.65 -19.77
C ASP A 56 -13.17 -5.84 -21.30
N THR A 57 -12.37 -6.74 -21.83
CA THR A 57 -12.41 -7.09 -23.25
C THR A 57 -12.68 -8.60 -23.39
N PRO A 58 -13.31 -9.05 -24.48
CA PRO A 58 -13.57 -10.47 -24.70
C PRO A 58 -12.34 -11.37 -24.67
N THR A 59 -11.16 -10.80 -24.91
CA THR A 59 -9.86 -11.51 -24.96
C THR A 59 -8.98 -11.30 -23.75
N ALA A 60 -9.32 -10.36 -22.85
CA ALA A 60 -8.58 -10.05 -21.62
C ALA A 60 -9.57 -9.60 -20.53
N ALA A 61 -10.53 -10.48 -20.23
CA ALA A 61 -11.52 -10.24 -19.20
C ALA A 61 -10.83 -10.11 -17.82
N ASN A 62 -11.28 -9.13 -17.04
CA ASN A 62 -10.90 -8.97 -15.64
C ASN A 62 -9.41 -8.62 -15.40
N ASP A 63 -8.91 -7.66 -16.14
CA ASP A 63 -7.57 -7.08 -15.93
C ASP A 63 -7.64 -5.56 -15.69
N ILE A 64 -6.52 -4.97 -15.30
CA ILE A 64 -6.36 -3.52 -15.12
C ILE A 64 -5.28 -2.97 -16.04
N VAL A 65 -5.36 -1.67 -16.30
CA VAL A 65 -4.32 -0.90 -16.99
C VAL A 65 -3.95 0.28 -16.11
N PHE A 66 -2.69 0.40 -15.75
CA PHE A 66 -2.19 1.58 -15.04
C PHE A 66 -2.05 2.75 -16.00
N HIS A 67 -2.34 3.97 -15.54
CA HIS A 67 -2.26 5.18 -16.37
C HIS A 67 -0.83 5.68 -16.51
N SER A 68 0.04 5.48 -15.51
CA SER A 68 1.47 5.71 -15.62
C SER A 68 2.09 4.64 -16.52
N ALA A 69 2.81 5.03 -17.57
CA ALA A 69 3.49 4.09 -18.46
C ALA A 69 4.51 3.23 -17.70
N GLU A 70 5.21 3.82 -16.74
CA GLU A 70 6.18 3.10 -15.90
C GLU A 70 5.49 2.04 -15.03
N ALA A 71 4.37 2.40 -14.37
CA ALA A 71 3.60 1.46 -13.57
C ALA A 71 3.02 0.32 -14.43
N GLU A 72 2.50 0.63 -15.60
CA GLU A 72 1.98 -0.36 -16.55
C GLU A 72 3.07 -1.32 -17.03
N ASP A 73 4.25 -0.79 -17.41
CA ASP A 73 5.36 -1.62 -17.86
C ASP A 73 5.86 -2.56 -16.76
N HIS A 74 5.95 -2.08 -15.52
CA HIS A 74 6.31 -2.91 -14.37
C HIS A 74 5.26 -4.00 -14.14
N TYR A 75 3.99 -3.64 -14.12
CA TYR A 75 2.89 -4.58 -13.92
C TYR A 75 2.86 -5.67 -14.99
N ARG A 76 2.97 -5.29 -16.29
CA ARG A 76 3.00 -6.26 -17.39
C ARG A 76 4.19 -7.22 -17.30
N ARG A 77 5.35 -6.72 -16.89
CA ARG A 77 6.51 -7.57 -16.65
C ARG A 77 6.25 -8.60 -15.55
N PHE A 78 5.64 -8.20 -14.43
CA PHE A 78 5.32 -9.11 -13.35
C PHE A 78 4.30 -10.17 -13.76
N LEU A 79 3.26 -9.80 -14.50
CA LEU A 79 2.30 -10.77 -15.04
C LEU A 79 2.99 -11.76 -16.00
N LYS A 80 3.88 -11.28 -16.86
CA LYS A 80 4.66 -12.14 -17.76
C LYS A 80 5.54 -13.12 -17.01
N GLU A 81 6.19 -12.68 -15.91
CA GLU A 81 7.01 -13.56 -15.06
C GLU A 81 6.14 -14.59 -14.30
N LEU A 82 4.88 -14.26 -13.99
CA LEU A 82 3.89 -15.19 -13.45
C LEU A 82 3.27 -16.10 -14.51
N GLU A 83 3.53 -15.85 -15.79
CA GLU A 83 2.91 -16.56 -16.93
C GLU A 83 1.38 -16.45 -16.96
N VAL A 84 0.83 -15.29 -16.55
CA VAL A 84 -0.62 -14.99 -16.53
C VAL A 84 -0.97 -13.81 -17.44
N GLY A 85 -2.19 -13.79 -17.97
CA GLY A 85 -2.67 -12.76 -18.88
C GLY A 85 -3.22 -11.51 -18.19
N GLY A 86 -3.62 -11.60 -16.93
CA GLY A 86 -4.22 -10.50 -16.18
C GLY A 86 -4.37 -10.79 -14.69
N LEU A 87 -4.82 -9.79 -13.93
CA LEU A 87 -4.94 -9.85 -12.48
C LEU A 87 -5.87 -10.99 -12.01
N ALA A 88 -6.92 -11.29 -12.77
CA ALA A 88 -7.86 -12.37 -12.46
C ALA A 88 -7.25 -13.76 -12.49
N GLU A 89 -6.13 -13.94 -13.17
CA GLU A 89 -5.45 -15.23 -13.30
C GLU A 89 -4.36 -15.42 -12.25
N VAL A 90 -4.11 -14.39 -11.41
CA VAL A 90 -3.09 -14.44 -10.35
C VAL A 90 -3.54 -15.40 -9.26
N GLY A 91 -2.89 -16.56 -9.17
CA GLY A 91 -3.20 -17.63 -8.21
C GLY A 91 -2.51 -17.51 -6.85
N ILE A 92 -1.81 -16.40 -6.58
CA ILE A 92 -1.08 -16.14 -5.34
C ILE A 92 -1.63 -14.88 -4.66
N PRO A 93 -1.45 -14.71 -3.33
CA PRO A 93 -1.90 -13.52 -2.63
C PRO A 93 -1.32 -12.23 -3.21
N LEU A 94 -2.14 -11.17 -3.22
CA LEU A 94 -1.74 -9.81 -3.58
C LEU A 94 -1.40 -9.04 -2.30
N VAL A 95 -0.16 -8.59 -2.17
CA VAL A 95 0.27 -7.65 -1.13
C VAL A 95 0.37 -6.27 -1.76
N ALA A 96 -0.32 -5.28 -1.19
CA ALA A 96 -0.36 -3.93 -1.75
C ALA A 96 -0.14 -2.84 -0.70
N THR A 97 0.38 -1.66 -1.13
CA THR A 97 0.62 -0.49 -0.26
C THR A 97 -0.15 0.75 -0.72
N PHE A 98 -1.00 0.65 -1.73
CA PHE A 98 -1.72 1.80 -2.28
C PHE A 98 -2.68 2.46 -1.28
N GLY A 99 -2.82 3.79 -1.37
CA GLY A 99 -3.88 4.55 -0.72
C GLY A 99 -3.62 4.94 0.73
N PHE A 100 -2.54 4.50 1.35
CA PHE A 100 -2.21 4.87 2.73
C PHE A 100 -1.35 6.13 2.85
N CYS A 101 -1.20 6.91 1.80
CA CYS A 101 -0.45 8.16 1.79
C CYS A 101 -1.24 9.30 2.50
N ALA A 102 -1.56 9.11 3.78
CA ALA A 102 -2.33 10.05 4.60
C ALA A 102 -1.71 11.46 4.65
N HIS A 103 -0.41 11.59 4.42
CA HIS A 103 0.27 12.89 4.36
C HIS A 103 -0.25 13.81 3.25
N PHE A 104 -0.75 13.30 2.12
CA PHE A 104 -1.39 14.12 1.09
C PHE A 104 -2.76 14.65 1.56
N VAL A 105 -3.51 13.85 2.32
CA VAL A 105 -4.77 14.30 2.94
C VAL A 105 -4.48 15.34 4.02
N ALA A 106 -3.40 15.15 4.79
CA ALA A 106 -3.10 15.91 5.99
C ALA A 106 -2.29 17.20 5.73
N LEU A 107 -2.11 17.64 4.49
CA LEU A 107 -1.48 18.93 4.20
C LEU A 107 -2.20 20.05 4.97
N ARG A 108 -1.45 20.82 5.76
CA ARG A 108 -2.02 21.83 6.70
C ARG A 108 -2.95 22.83 6.01
N GLU A 109 -2.54 23.29 4.83
CA GLU A 109 -3.31 24.28 4.02
C GLU A 109 -4.71 23.81 3.64
N ASN A 110 -4.91 22.49 3.48
CA ASN A 110 -6.22 21.93 3.13
C ASN A 110 -7.23 22.04 4.27
N TRP A 111 -6.79 22.31 5.50
CA TRP A 111 -7.62 22.27 6.71
C TRP A 111 -7.76 23.62 7.42
N ASP A 112 -7.21 24.70 6.87
CA ASP A 112 -7.22 26.01 7.50
C ASP A 112 -8.64 26.54 7.79
N LEU A 113 -9.61 26.25 6.93
CA LEU A 113 -11.02 26.62 7.13
C LEU A 113 -11.71 25.87 8.28
N TYR A 114 -11.12 24.76 8.73
CA TYR A 114 -11.70 23.92 9.77
C TYR A 114 -11.00 24.10 11.13
N ARG A 115 -10.02 25.00 11.23
CA ARG A 115 -9.31 25.28 12.48
C ARG A 115 -10.16 26.12 13.40
N ASP A 116 -10.09 25.80 14.70
CA ASP A 116 -10.70 26.61 15.74
C ASP A 116 -9.81 27.80 16.13
N SER A 117 -10.23 28.55 17.15
CA SER A 117 -9.50 29.71 17.66
C SER A 117 -8.13 29.38 18.26
N SER A 118 -7.84 28.12 18.58
CA SER A 118 -6.53 27.65 19.02
C SER A 118 -5.60 27.31 17.85
N GLY A 119 -6.11 27.33 16.61
CA GLY A 119 -5.39 26.91 15.42
C GLY A 119 -5.35 25.39 15.21
N ALA A 120 -6.12 24.63 15.96
CA ALA A 120 -6.23 23.17 15.81
C ALA A 120 -7.47 22.78 15.01
N VAL A 121 -7.39 21.65 14.29
CA VAL A 121 -8.58 21.02 13.72
C VAL A 121 -9.30 20.25 14.84
N PRO A 122 -10.59 20.58 15.14
CA PRO A 122 -11.28 20.04 16.29
C PRO A 122 -11.41 18.51 16.25
N PRO A 123 -11.15 17.76 17.35
CA PRO A 123 -11.30 16.30 17.40
C PRO A 123 -12.71 15.83 17.01
N ALA A 124 -13.76 16.60 17.36
CA ALA A 124 -15.12 16.29 16.97
C ALA A 124 -15.35 16.33 15.45
N PHE A 125 -14.64 17.22 14.74
CA PHE A 125 -14.65 17.26 13.29
C PHE A 125 -13.90 16.04 12.71
N LEU A 126 -12.72 15.72 13.23
CA LEU A 126 -11.93 14.56 12.79
C LEU A 126 -12.66 13.21 12.99
N ALA A 127 -13.54 13.14 13.98
CA ALA A 127 -14.41 11.99 14.22
C ALA A 127 -15.71 12.02 13.40
N SER A 128 -15.96 13.07 12.62
CA SER A 128 -17.25 13.27 11.94
C SER A 128 -17.39 12.43 10.66
N PRO A 129 -18.64 12.09 10.27
CA PRO A 129 -18.90 11.47 8.98
C PRO A 129 -18.41 12.31 7.77
N LEU A 130 -18.42 13.63 7.92
CA LEU A 130 -17.95 14.55 6.87
C LEU A 130 -16.44 14.37 6.64
N PHE A 131 -15.64 14.39 7.70
CA PHE A 131 -14.20 14.15 7.57
C PHE A 131 -13.92 12.77 6.95
N GLY A 132 -14.60 11.73 7.42
CA GLY A 132 -14.48 10.39 6.83
C GLY A 132 -14.87 10.34 5.35
N ALA A 133 -15.88 11.11 4.92
CA ALA A 133 -16.27 11.21 3.51
C ALA A 133 -15.19 11.90 2.67
N VAL A 134 -14.59 12.99 3.17
CA VAL A 134 -13.47 13.67 2.51
C VAL A 134 -12.27 12.73 2.36
N VAL A 135 -11.90 12.02 3.42
CA VAL A 135 -10.78 11.06 3.37
C VAL A 135 -11.06 9.95 2.34
N ARG A 136 -12.25 9.34 2.36
CA ARG A 136 -12.62 8.31 1.37
C ARG A 136 -12.62 8.84 -0.05
N ALA A 137 -13.04 10.09 -0.27
CA ALA A 137 -12.99 10.73 -1.58
C ALA A 137 -11.53 10.90 -2.06
N ALA A 138 -10.62 11.27 -1.16
CA ALA A 138 -9.20 11.44 -1.48
C ALA A 138 -8.50 10.12 -1.85
N VAL A 139 -8.97 8.97 -1.34
CA VAL A 139 -8.37 7.65 -1.61
C VAL A 139 -9.30 6.72 -2.41
N ARG A 140 -10.31 7.27 -3.08
CA ARG A 140 -11.37 6.52 -3.77
C ARG A 140 -10.83 5.50 -4.78
N ASP A 141 -9.76 5.86 -5.50
CA ASP A 141 -9.24 5.02 -6.57
C ASP A 141 -8.40 3.86 -6.00
N ALA A 142 -7.71 4.08 -4.88
CA ALA A 142 -7.10 2.99 -4.12
C ALA A 142 -8.16 2.03 -3.54
N LEU A 143 -9.26 2.56 -3.00
CA LEU A 143 -10.39 1.73 -2.56
C LEU A 143 -11.03 0.97 -3.72
N ALA A 144 -11.12 1.58 -4.91
CA ALA A 144 -11.60 0.91 -6.11
C ALA A 144 -10.68 -0.24 -6.54
N PHE A 145 -9.34 -0.05 -6.45
CA PHE A 145 -8.36 -1.09 -6.72
C PHE A 145 -8.54 -2.29 -5.77
N TYR A 146 -8.62 -2.05 -4.47
CA TYR A 146 -8.83 -3.09 -3.48
C TYR A 146 -10.17 -3.84 -3.70
N ARG A 147 -11.25 -3.09 -3.93
CA ARG A 147 -12.57 -3.68 -4.23
C ARG A 147 -12.50 -4.57 -5.46
N TYR A 148 -11.79 -4.14 -6.49
CA TYR A 148 -11.61 -4.91 -7.71
C TYR A 148 -10.85 -6.21 -7.44
N GLY A 149 -9.71 -6.15 -6.74
CA GLY A 149 -8.92 -7.34 -6.39
C GLY A 149 -9.72 -8.36 -5.57
N VAL A 150 -10.44 -7.90 -4.54
CA VAL A 150 -11.33 -8.78 -3.74
C VAL A 150 -12.48 -9.32 -4.60
N GLY A 151 -13.05 -8.50 -5.48
CA GLY A 151 -14.11 -8.92 -6.42
C GLY A 151 -13.68 -10.01 -7.40
N LEU A 152 -12.38 -10.11 -7.70
CA LEU A 152 -11.79 -11.21 -8.49
C LEU A 152 -11.57 -12.49 -7.65
N GLY A 153 -11.84 -12.46 -6.36
CA GLY A 153 -11.58 -13.57 -5.44
C GLY A 153 -10.12 -13.68 -4.99
N LEU A 154 -9.30 -12.65 -5.22
CA LEU A 154 -7.92 -12.65 -4.73
C LEU A 154 -7.89 -12.49 -3.20
N ARG A 155 -6.97 -13.16 -2.56
CA ARG A 155 -6.58 -12.83 -1.20
C ARG A 155 -5.72 -11.56 -1.25
N VAL A 156 -6.23 -10.47 -0.69
CA VAL A 156 -5.58 -9.16 -0.74
C VAL A 156 -5.14 -8.76 0.66
N LEU A 157 -3.85 -8.45 0.82
CA LEU A 157 -3.26 -7.91 2.05
C LEU A 157 -2.80 -6.48 1.77
N ALA A 158 -3.37 -5.51 2.49
CA ALA A 158 -2.99 -4.11 2.41
C ALA A 158 -2.05 -3.75 3.56
N VAL A 159 -0.81 -3.39 3.25
CA VAL A 159 0.20 -3.07 4.26
C VAL A 159 0.19 -1.58 4.53
N MET A 160 -0.04 -1.21 5.80
CA MET A 160 0.08 0.19 6.24
C MET A 160 1.54 0.65 6.23
N PRO A 161 1.82 1.87 5.75
CA PRO A 161 3.16 2.44 5.78
C PRO A 161 3.60 2.75 7.22
N PRO A 162 4.89 3.06 7.43
CA PRO A 162 5.37 3.54 8.71
C PRO A 162 4.62 4.82 9.11
N GLN A 163 4.26 4.93 10.40
CA GLN A 163 3.50 6.07 10.91
C GLN A 163 4.42 7.27 11.12
N ARG A 164 4.77 7.95 10.04
CA ARG A 164 5.64 9.13 9.99
C ARG A 164 4.83 10.32 9.46
N VAL A 165 4.86 11.41 10.22
CA VAL A 165 4.14 12.65 9.88
C VAL A 165 5.13 13.68 9.35
N PRO A 166 5.14 13.97 8.03
CA PRO A 166 6.03 14.98 7.45
C PRO A 166 5.74 16.38 8.01
N GLY A 167 6.75 17.25 7.98
CA GLY A 167 6.69 18.59 8.57
C GLY A 167 5.56 19.48 8.04
N GLN A 168 5.14 19.31 6.77
CA GLN A 168 4.03 20.05 6.16
C GLN A 168 2.64 19.48 6.52
N SER A 169 2.57 18.32 7.15
CA SER A 169 1.30 17.69 7.52
C SER A 169 0.81 18.17 8.88
N ASP A 170 -0.50 18.23 9.04
CA ASP A 170 -1.15 18.36 10.35
C ASP A 170 -1.18 16.99 11.02
N HIS A 171 -0.59 16.90 12.21
CA HIS A 171 -0.43 15.63 12.94
C HIS A 171 -1.79 14.97 13.26
N ALA A 172 -2.74 15.74 13.80
CA ALA A 172 -4.04 15.20 14.21
C ALA A 172 -4.86 14.73 13.00
N VAL A 173 -4.82 15.50 11.91
CA VAL A 173 -5.46 15.13 10.65
C VAL A 173 -4.83 13.87 10.06
N PHE A 174 -3.49 13.77 10.07
CA PHE A 174 -2.78 12.60 9.58
C PHE A 174 -3.22 11.33 10.31
N MET A 175 -3.21 11.36 11.65
CA MET A 175 -3.58 10.21 12.47
C MET A 175 -5.04 9.80 12.24
N ALA A 176 -5.94 10.76 12.18
CA ALA A 176 -7.36 10.50 11.92
C ALA A 176 -7.58 9.98 10.48
N ALA A 177 -6.95 10.59 9.49
CA ALA A 177 -7.05 10.15 8.09
C ALA A 177 -6.56 8.71 7.90
N GLN A 178 -5.41 8.38 8.49
CA GLN A 178 -4.85 7.03 8.40
C GLN A 178 -5.81 5.99 8.99
N GLU A 179 -6.49 6.31 10.09
CA GLU A 179 -7.48 5.42 10.71
C GLU A 179 -8.74 5.27 9.84
N HIS A 180 -9.25 6.37 9.27
CA HIS A 180 -10.38 6.30 8.33
C HIS A 180 -10.06 5.50 7.07
N ILE A 181 -8.82 5.60 6.55
CA ILE A 181 -8.38 4.79 5.41
C ILE A 181 -8.33 3.32 5.80
N ARG A 182 -7.72 2.99 6.95
CA ARG A 182 -7.62 1.63 7.45
C ARG A 182 -8.99 0.95 7.51
N LEU A 183 -9.94 1.61 8.19
CA LEU A 183 -11.32 1.11 8.31
C LEU A 183 -12.00 0.95 6.93
N ALA A 184 -11.84 1.92 6.04
CA ALA A 184 -12.43 1.85 4.71
C ALA A 184 -11.87 0.70 3.85
N VAL A 185 -10.60 0.34 4.04
CA VAL A 185 -9.97 -0.81 3.36
C VAL A 185 -10.45 -2.12 3.97
N GLU A 186 -10.55 -2.21 5.30
CA GLU A 186 -11.08 -3.39 6.01
C GLU A 186 -12.54 -3.69 5.63
N ASP A 187 -13.38 -2.64 5.50
CA ASP A 187 -14.79 -2.76 5.09
C ASP A 187 -14.97 -3.40 3.70
N LEU A 188 -13.91 -3.43 2.89
CA LEU A 188 -13.90 -4.10 1.58
C LEU A 188 -13.57 -5.59 1.66
N GLY A 189 -13.26 -6.13 2.85
CA GLY A 189 -12.82 -7.51 3.02
C GLY A 189 -11.32 -7.73 2.76
N VAL A 190 -10.54 -6.67 2.75
CA VAL A 190 -9.07 -6.71 2.61
C VAL A 190 -8.44 -6.99 3.98
N GLU A 191 -7.43 -7.86 4.02
CA GLU A 191 -6.64 -8.09 5.23
C GLU A 191 -5.67 -6.91 5.45
N VAL A 192 -5.98 -6.00 6.37
CA VAL A 192 -5.05 -4.91 6.69
C VAL A 192 -3.93 -5.40 7.60
N VAL A 193 -2.70 -5.14 7.19
CA VAL A 193 -1.48 -5.41 7.95
C VAL A 193 -1.09 -4.13 8.68
N ASP A 194 -1.62 -3.97 9.90
CA ASP A 194 -1.35 -2.84 10.79
C ASP A 194 -0.28 -3.20 11.81
N LEU A 195 0.90 -2.66 11.64
CA LEU A 195 2.04 -2.90 12.52
C LEU A 195 2.28 -1.78 13.54
N ARG A 196 1.43 -0.76 13.58
CA ARG A 196 1.58 0.36 14.53
C ARG A 196 1.79 -0.10 15.98
N PRO A 197 1.05 -1.08 16.51
CA PRO A 197 1.29 -1.55 17.89
C PRO A 197 2.70 -2.11 18.13
N ARG A 198 3.39 -2.55 17.10
CA ARG A 198 4.73 -3.16 17.17
C ARG A 198 5.85 -2.21 16.77
N THR A 199 5.55 -1.14 16.03
CA THR A 199 6.55 -0.31 15.35
C THR A 199 6.57 1.14 15.82
N THR A 200 5.54 1.61 16.54
CA THR A 200 5.48 2.97 17.07
C THR A 200 6.01 3.10 18.49
N GLY A 201 6.38 4.33 18.85
CA GLY A 201 6.71 4.74 20.21
C GLY A 201 5.49 5.18 21.02
N PRO A 202 5.69 5.66 22.25
CA PRO A 202 4.62 6.18 23.11
C PRO A 202 3.89 7.39 22.53
N ASP A 203 4.53 8.13 21.63
CA ASP A 203 3.98 9.26 20.89
C ASP A 203 3.10 8.85 19.71
N GLY A 204 2.97 7.55 19.47
CA GLY A 204 2.26 6.99 18.32
C GLY A 204 3.02 7.07 16.99
N LEU A 205 4.22 7.64 16.97
CA LEU A 205 5.02 7.75 15.76
C LEU A 205 5.96 6.55 15.58
N GLN A 206 6.35 6.32 14.34
CA GLN A 206 7.31 5.27 13.97
C GLN A 206 8.62 5.43 14.76
N ARG A 207 9.09 4.35 15.38
CA ARG A 207 10.36 4.35 16.10
C ARG A 207 11.52 4.70 15.15
N PRO A 208 12.44 5.63 15.51
CA PRO A 208 13.51 6.10 14.61
C PRO A 208 14.38 4.97 14.03
N ALA A 209 14.64 3.91 14.80
CA ALA A 209 15.41 2.74 14.33
C ALA A 209 14.77 1.99 13.16
N LEU A 210 13.49 2.23 12.88
CA LEU A 210 12.72 1.62 11.80
C LEU A 210 12.46 2.60 10.65
N CYS A 211 13.02 3.80 10.71
CA CYS A 211 12.90 4.85 9.70
C CYS A 211 14.10 4.85 8.76
N GLU A 212 13.85 5.19 7.48
CA GLU A 212 14.95 5.52 6.58
C GLU A 212 15.61 6.82 7.03
N ALA A 213 16.95 6.87 6.96
CA ALA A 213 17.71 8.07 7.30
C ALA A 213 17.43 9.15 6.24
N ASP A 214 17.43 10.42 6.67
CA ASP A 214 17.25 11.58 5.79
C ASP A 214 15.97 11.58 4.94
N ASP A 215 14.95 10.87 5.41
CA ASP A 215 13.66 10.73 4.76
C ASP A 215 12.53 10.94 5.79
N GLU A 216 11.44 11.57 5.38
CA GLU A 216 10.35 11.91 6.30
C GLU A 216 9.18 10.91 6.28
N ILE A 217 9.16 9.94 5.35
CA ILE A 217 7.98 9.09 5.17
C ILE A 217 8.29 7.59 5.10
N HIS A 218 9.50 7.18 4.71
CA HIS A 218 9.77 5.77 4.47
C HIS A 218 10.30 5.02 5.71
N GLY A 219 9.95 3.75 5.79
CA GLY A 219 10.57 2.78 6.66
C GLY A 219 11.81 2.18 6.00
N ASN A 220 12.76 1.75 6.82
CA ASN A 220 13.98 1.10 6.38
C ASN A 220 13.85 -0.43 6.25
N LEU A 221 14.96 -1.10 5.93
CA LEU A 221 14.99 -2.57 5.84
C LEU A 221 14.54 -3.28 7.13
N ALA A 222 14.80 -2.70 8.31
CA ALA A 222 14.37 -3.30 9.58
C ALA A 222 12.83 -3.26 9.71
N PHE A 223 12.18 -2.17 9.28
CA PHE A 223 10.73 -2.12 9.14
C PHE A 223 10.22 -3.17 8.15
N GLY A 224 10.84 -3.26 6.96
CA GLY A 224 10.49 -4.26 5.96
C GLY A 224 10.56 -5.70 6.47
N ARG A 225 11.54 -6.02 7.33
CA ARG A 225 11.66 -7.34 7.98
C ARG A 225 10.51 -7.64 8.94
N ILE A 226 10.04 -6.62 9.69
CA ILE A 226 8.87 -6.78 10.58
C ILE A 226 7.60 -7.01 9.76
N VAL A 227 7.42 -6.26 8.66
CA VAL A 227 6.32 -6.48 7.72
C VAL A 227 6.37 -7.90 7.16
N LEU A 228 7.52 -8.33 6.66
CA LEU A 228 7.69 -9.67 6.07
C LEU A 228 7.37 -10.78 7.07
N ALA A 229 7.83 -10.66 8.32
CA ALA A 229 7.52 -11.63 9.37
C ALA A 229 6.01 -11.74 9.60
N GLU A 230 5.31 -10.61 9.70
CA GLU A 230 3.85 -10.59 9.84
C GLU A 230 3.13 -11.21 8.64
N LEU A 231 3.60 -10.94 7.42
CA LEU A 231 3.05 -11.55 6.21
C LEU A 231 3.20 -13.08 6.24
N LEU A 232 4.36 -13.59 6.68
CA LEU A 232 4.62 -15.01 6.83
C LEU A 232 3.78 -15.66 7.93
N ASP A 233 3.60 -14.98 9.06
CA ASP A 233 2.73 -15.42 10.18
C ASP A 233 1.27 -15.51 9.74
N ARG A 234 0.85 -14.74 8.74
CA ARG A 234 -0.46 -14.82 8.09
C ARG A 234 -0.56 -15.87 6.98
N GLY A 235 0.50 -16.65 6.77
CA GLY A 235 0.50 -17.81 5.86
C GLY A 235 0.87 -17.46 4.40
N LEU A 236 1.65 -16.40 4.19
CA LEU A 236 2.29 -16.11 2.90
C LEU A 236 3.53 -16.95 2.69
#